data_8e97379ca9574bd3fb3ccca4abe7bcb6
#
_entry.id   8e97379ca9574bd3fb3ccca4abe7bcb6
#
_cell.length_a   1.000
_cell.length_b   1.000
_cell.length_c   1.000
_cell.angle_alpha   90.00
_cell.angle_beta   90.00
_cell.angle_gamma   90.00
#
_symmetry.space_group_name_H-M   'P 1'
#
loop_
_entity.id
_entity.type
_entity.pdbx_description
1 polymer ?
#
loop_
_entity_poly.entity_id
_entity_poly.type
_entity_poly.pdbx_seq_one_letter_code
_entity_poly.pdbx_strand_id
1 'polypeptide(L)'
;GIMIARGDLGVEVPAYKVPHIQKEIIRACNRASKPVITATQMLDSMIRNPRPTRAEASDVANAIIDGTDAIMPSGETAAGKYPIEAVGTMVRIATYIETHQLHDNTQLLQQEAVRNATVRTVANAVSYSCCQMARDLNANAIITPSNSGTTARMVARFRPDCPIIAPTPSEHAYNQLGLSYGVVPAHMGVSGDTDELINTAVEAAQQSGLVKTGDVVIISAGVPTGVSGTTNLIKAHIVGNVLLRGEGVGSGCASGNVCTVNTLSDLESDFKDGDVIVTKMT
;
A
#
# COMPACT_ATOMS: atom_id res chain seq x y z
N GLY A 1 9.86 -6.97 13.56
CA GLY A 1 8.75 -7.79 13.12
C GLY A 1 8.64 -9.10 13.88
N ILE A 2 7.56 -9.82 13.66
CA ILE A 2 7.30 -11.14 14.23
C ILE A 2 7.00 -12.12 13.09
N MET A 3 7.55 -13.30 13.18
CA MET A 3 7.14 -14.43 12.34
C MET A 3 6.33 -15.40 13.19
N ILE A 4 5.14 -15.73 12.75
CA ILE A 4 4.28 -16.74 13.38
C ILE A 4 4.66 -18.09 12.77
N ALA A 5 5.59 -18.78 13.40
CA ALA A 5 6.05 -20.12 13.02
C ALA A 5 5.05 -21.16 13.55
N ARG A 6 3.98 -21.42 12.81
CA ARG A 6 2.83 -22.22 13.26
C ARG A 6 3.20 -23.67 13.57
N GLY A 7 4.21 -24.23 12.88
CA GLY A 7 4.74 -25.55 13.17
C GLY A 7 5.31 -25.64 14.59
N ASP A 8 6.20 -24.70 14.93
CA ASP A 8 6.83 -24.67 16.28
C ASP A 8 5.79 -24.32 17.35
N LEU A 9 4.90 -23.35 17.05
CA LEU A 9 3.83 -22.97 17.97
C LEU A 9 2.90 -24.14 18.29
N GLY A 10 2.64 -25.03 17.32
CA GLY A 10 1.80 -26.22 17.51
C GLY A 10 2.47 -27.33 18.35
N VAL A 11 3.78 -27.24 18.58
CA VAL A 11 4.51 -28.14 19.54
C VAL A 11 4.35 -27.60 20.96
N GLU A 12 4.39 -26.26 21.12
CA GLU A 12 4.34 -25.62 22.45
C GLU A 12 2.91 -25.51 23.00
N VAL A 13 1.90 -25.41 22.12
CA VAL A 13 0.49 -25.26 22.52
C VAL A 13 -0.40 -26.24 21.77
N PRO A 14 -1.55 -26.64 22.35
CA PRO A 14 -2.50 -27.50 21.65
C PRO A 14 -2.91 -26.90 20.29
N ALA A 15 -2.92 -27.73 19.25
CA ALA A 15 -3.14 -27.30 17.86
C ALA A 15 -4.42 -26.47 17.65
N TYR A 16 -5.51 -26.77 18.40
CA TYR A 16 -6.77 -26.02 18.31
C TYR A 16 -6.66 -24.57 18.80
N LYS A 17 -5.60 -24.19 19.53
CA LYS A 17 -5.34 -22.82 20.00
C LYS A 17 -4.56 -21.97 18.97
N VAL A 18 -3.82 -22.62 18.09
CA VAL A 18 -2.94 -21.93 17.13
C VAL A 18 -3.67 -20.89 16.29
N PRO A 19 -4.85 -21.17 15.71
CA PRO A 19 -5.55 -20.16 14.91
C PRO A 19 -5.95 -18.90 15.71
N HIS A 20 -6.33 -19.06 16.97
CA HIS A 20 -6.66 -17.93 17.84
C HIS A 20 -5.42 -17.10 18.17
N ILE A 21 -4.33 -17.76 18.57
CA ILE A 21 -3.06 -17.11 18.90
C ILE A 21 -2.49 -16.38 17.68
N GLN A 22 -2.59 -16.95 16.46
CA GLN A 22 -2.22 -16.29 15.22
C GLN A 22 -2.93 -14.94 15.09
N LYS A 23 -4.25 -14.92 15.24
CA LYS A 23 -5.06 -13.70 15.14
C LYS A 23 -4.67 -12.66 16.20
N GLU A 24 -4.39 -13.07 17.42
CA GLU A 24 -3.95 -12.17 18.49
C GLU A 24 -2.57 -11.55 18.20
N ILE A 25 -1.61 -12.36 17.73
CA ILE A 25 -0.29 -11.86 17.35
C ILE A 25 -0.38 -10.88 16.17
N ILE A 26 -1.15 -11.20 15.12
CA ILE A 26 -1.35 -10.30 13.98
C ILE A 26 -1.93 -8.97 14.44
N ARG A 27 -2.98 -8.99 15.25
CA ARG A 27 -3.60 -7.76 15.80
C ARG A 27 -2.61 -6.95 16.65
N ALA A 28 -1.81 -7.62 17.49
CA ALA A 28 -0.81 -6.95 18.32
C ALA A 28 0.28 -6.30 17.47
N CYS A 29 0.78 -6.96 16.42
CA CYS A 29 1.76 -6.43 15.49
C CYS A 29 1.20 -5.23 14.72
N ASN A 30 -0.02 -5.32 14.18
CA ASN A 30 -0.68 -4.22 13.48
C ASN A 30 -0.87 -3.00 14.38
N ARG A 31 -1.29 -3.18 15.64
CA ARG A 31 -1.37 -2.08 16.62
C ARG A 31 -0.03 -1.41 16.88
N ALA A 32 1.04 -2.20 16.91
CA ALA A 32 2.40 -1.72 17.14
C ALA A 32 3.11 -1.21 15.87
N SER A 33 2.46 -1.25 14.71
CA SER A 33 3.05 -0.95 13.40
C SER A 33 4.33 -1.74 13.14
N LYS A 34 4.31 -3.03 13.47
CA LYS A 34 5.41 -3.98 13.26
C LYS A 34 4.99 -5.00 12.23
N PRO A 35 5.84 -5.29 11.22
CA PRO A 35 5.51 -6.31 10.23
C PRO A 35 5.34 -7.67 10.88
N VAL A 36 4.38 -8.44 10.39
CA VAL A 36 4.07 -9.81 10.81
C VAL A 36 4.03 -10.74 9.61
N ILE A 37 4.70 -11.87 9.74
CA ILE A 37 4.76 -12.91 8.70
C ILE A 37 4.04 -14.14 9.23
N THR A 38 3.03 -14.64 8.52
CA THR A 38 2.41 -15.94 8.81
C THR A 38 3.12 -17.01 8.00
N ALA A 39 3.68 -18.00 8.70
CA ALA A 39 4.62 -18.96 8.15
C ALA A 39 4.26 -20.39 8.53
N THR A 40 4.83 -21.32 7.77
CA THR A 40 4.80 -22.78 7.91
C THR A 40 3.45 -23.44 7.66
N GLN A 41 3.48 -24.57 6.97
CA GLN A 41 2.29 -25.38 6.66
C GLN A 41 1.17 -24.60 5.96
N MET A 42 1.53 -23.68 5.07
CA MET A 42 0.57 -22.88 4.32
C MET A 42 -0.07 -23.70 3.19
N LEU A 43 0.76 -24.36 2.39
CA LEU A 43 0.40 -25.22 1.26
C LEU A 43 1.18 -26.54 1.31
N ASP A 44 1.27 -27.16 2.48
CA ASP A 44 2.16 -28.32 2.77
C ASP A 44 1.97 -29.47 1.77
N SER A 45 0.74 -29.75 1.33
CA SER A 45 0.47 -30.78 0.33
C SER A 45 1.17 -30.52 -1.00
N MET A 46 1.48 -29.26 -1.31
CA MET A 46 2.17 -28.86 -2.55
C MET A 46 3.67 -29.19 -2.53
N ILE A 47 4.23 -29.67 -1.41
CA ILE A 47 5.54 -30.32 -1.41
C ILE A 47 5.54 -31.52 -2.37
N ARG A 48 4.41 -32.23 -2.49
CA ARG A 48 4.29 -33.48 -3.25
C ARG A 48 3.29 -33.41 -4.41
N ASN A 49 2.32 -32.48 -4.37
CA ASN A 49 1.23 -32.37 -5.32
C ASN A 49 1.25 -30.99 -6.02
N PRO A 50 0.84 -30.90 -7.31
CA PRO A 50 0.84 -29.61 -8.03
C PRO A 50 -0.31 -28.68 -7.66
N ARG A 51 -1.22 -29.11 -6.76
CA ARG A 51 -2.40 -28.35 -6.32
C ARG A 51 -2.56 -28.49 -4.80
N PRO A 52 -2.99 -27.43 -4.11
CA PRO A 52 -3.27 -27.50 -2.69
C PRO A 52 -4.59 -28.18 -2.41
N THR A 53 -4.81 -28.55 -1.18
CA THR A 53 -6.13 -28.88 -0.65
C THR A 53 -6.98 -27.62 -0.50
N ARG A 54 -8.30 -27.80 -0.41
CA ARG A 54 -9.22 -26.69 -0.14
C ARG A 54 -8.99 -26.06 1.23
N ALA A 55 -8.61 -26.84 2.22
CA ALA A 55 -8.31 -26.38 3.57
C ALA A 55 -7.08 -25.45 3.58
N GLU A 56 -6.03 -25.80 2.85
CA GLU A 56 -4.82 -24.99 2.71
C GLU A 56 -5.09 -23.68 1.98
N ALA A 57 -5.88 -23.72 0.89
CA ALA A 57 -6.28 -22.48 0.21
C ALA A 57 -7.09 -21.56 1.12
N SER A 58 -7.96 -22.11 1.97
CA SER A 58 -8.71 -21.36 2.97
C SER A 58 -7.81 -20.82 4.07
N ASP A 59 -6.77 -21.54 4.47
CA ASP A 59 -5.82 -21.10 5.48
C ASP A 59 -4.98 -19.90 5.00
N VAL A 60 -4.46 -19.96 3.78
CA VAL A 60 -3.77 -18.82 3.14
C VAL A 60 -4.69 -17.59 3.07
N ALA A 61 -5.93 -17.79 2.60
CA ALA A 61 -6.92 -16.71 2.51
C ALA A 61 -7.20 -16.07 3.89
N ASN A 62 -7.40 -16.88 4.92
CA ASN A 62 -7.65 -16.40 6.28
C ASN A 62 -6.46 -15.64 6.87
N ALA A 63 -5.21 -16.06 6.63
CA ALA A 63 -4.04 -15.32 7.08
C ALA A 63 -4.01 -13.89 6.50
N ILE A 64 -4.40 -13.72 5.24
CA ILE A 64 -4.49 -12.41 4.57
C ILE A 64 -5.63 -11.59 5.18
N ILE A 65 -6.81 -12.17 5.34
CA ILE A 65 -7.99 -11.53 5.95
C ILE A 65 -7.70 -11.11 7.40
N ASP A 66 -6.92 -11.90 8.15
CA ASP A 66 -6.50 -11.58 9.51
C ASP A 66 -5.57 -10.36 9.58
N GLY A 67 -4.98 -9.94 8.45
CA GLY A 67 -4.14 -8.76 8.34
C GLY A 67 -2.65 -9.02 8.52
N THR A 68 -2.14 -10.20 8.12
CA THR A 68 -0.69 -10.44 8.03
C THR A 68 -0.03 -9.52 6.98
N ASP A 69 1.22 -9.13 7.18
CA ASP A 69 1.97 -8.34 6.20
C ASP A 69 2.54 -9.20 5.07
N ALA A 70 2.94 -10.43 5.41
CA ALA A 70 3.46 -11.38 4.45
C ALA A 70 3.03 -12.81 4.81
N ILE A 71 2.98 -13.67 3.81
CA ILE A 71 2.79 -15.12 3.92
C ILE A 71 4.05 -15.81 3.42
N MET A 72 4.48 -16.88 4.09
CA MET A 72 5.74 -17.53 3.78
C MET A 72 5.54 -19.03 3.58
N PRO A 73 5.78 -19.60 2.38
CA PRO A 73 5.97 -21.03 2.19
C PRO A 73 7.32 -21.44 2.77
N SER A 74 7.42 -22.67 3.21
CA SER A 74 8.65 -23.26 3.79
C SER A 74 9.11 -24.46 2.97
N GLY A 75 8.69 -25.66 3.36
CA GLY A 75 9.02 -26.90 2.67
C GLY A 75 8.56 -26.93 1.21
N GLU A 76 7.48 -26.24 0.90
CA GLU A 76 6.88 -26.12 -0.44
C GLU A 76 7.89 -25.56 -1.46
N THR A 77 8.70 -24.59 -1.04
CA THR A 77 9.71 -23.94 -1.89
C THR A 77 11.13 -24.41 -1.65
N ALA A 78 11.46 -24.83 -0.41
CA ALA A 78 12.83 -25.23 -0.06
C ALA A 78 13.16 -26.66 -0.53
N ALA A 79 12.20 -27.58 -0.52
CA ALA A 79 12.42 -28.99 -0.82
C ALA A 79 11.25 -29.64 -1.61
N GLY A 80 10.22 -28.86 -1.96
CA GLY A 80 9.05 -29.34 -2.69
C GLY A 80 9.34 -29.64 -4.16
N LYS A 81 8.48 -30.48 -4.76
CA LYS A 81 8.55 -30.79 -6.19
C LYS A 81 7.95 -29.70 -7.07
N TYR A 82 7.13 -28.80 -6.49
CA TYR A 82 6.34 -27.80 -7.19
C TYR A 82 6.51 -26.38 -6.62
N PRO A 83 7.77 -25.87 -6.50
CA PRO A 83 8.01 -24.59 -5.81
C PRO A 83 7.38 -23.39 -6.53
N ILE A 84 7.43 -23.37 -7.85
CA ILE A 84 6.87 -22.26 -8.66
C ILE A 84 5.34 -22.26 -8.57
N GLU A 85 4.72 -23.43 -8.68
CA GLU A 85 3.27 -23.61 -8.57
C GLU A 85 2.76 -23.23 -7.17
N ALA A 86 3.53 -23.52 -6.12
CA ALA A 86 3.20 -23.18 -4.74
C ALA A 86 3.18 -21.64 -4.57
N VAL A 87 4.22 -20.94 -4.99
CA VAL A 87 4.27 -19.48 -4.95
C VAL A 87 3.18 -18.89 -5.84
N GLY A 88 3.01 -19.38 -7.06
CA GLY A 88 1.95 -18.93 -7.97
C GLY A 88 0.54 -19.15 -7.40
N THR A 89 0.33 -20.20 -6.63
CA THR A 89 -0.94 -20.45 -5.94
C THR A 89 -1.16 -19.46 -4.80
N MET A 90 -0.16 -19.18 -3.97
CA MET A 90 -0.23 -18.14 -2.94
C MET A 90 -0.55 -16.77 -3.54
N VAL A 91 0.13 -16.38 -4.62
CA VAL A 91 -0.12 -15.11 -5.31
C VAL A 91 -1.57 -15.03 -5.81
N ARG A 92 -2.09 -16.09 -6.45
CA ARG A 92 -3.49 -16.10 -6.93
C ARG A 92 -4.49 -15.97 -5.80
N ILE A 93 -4.26 -16.66 -4.66
CA ILE A 93 -5.15 -16.56 -3.49
C ILE A 93 -5.08 -15.13 -2.91
N ALA A 94 -3.87 -14.59 -2.73
CA ALA A 94 -3.67 -13.25 -2.19
C ALA A 94 -4.36 -12.19 -3.06
N THR A 95 -4.09 -12.19 -4.36
CA THR A 95 -4.70 -11.24 -5.30
C THR A 95 -6.23 -11.35 -5.30
N TYR A 96 -6.77 -12.57 -5.27
CA TYR A 96 -8.22 -12.76 -5.25
C TYR A 96 -8.87 -12.19 -3.97
N ILE A 97 -8.27 -12.46 -2.81
CA ILE A 97 -8.76 -11.95 -1.53
C ILE A 97 -8.64 -10.43 -1.45
N GLU A 98 -7.52 -9.87 -1.90
CA GLU A 98 -7.29 -8.42 -1.90
C GLU A 98 -8.30 -7.68 -2.78
N THR A 99 -8.63 -8.23 -3.96
CA THR A 99 -9.59 -7.59 -4.87
C THR A 99 -11.07 -7.74 -4.45
N HIS A 100 -11.44 -8.79 -3.70
CA HIS A 100 -12.86 -9.12 -3.48
C HIS A 100 -13.33 -9.01 -2.03
N GLN A 101 -12.45 -9.10 -1.05
CA GLN A 101 -12.86 -9.15 0.35
C GLN A 101 -12.26 -8.06 1.25
N LEU A 102 -11.13 -7.47 0.87
CA LEU A 102 -10.52 -6.49 1.76
C LEU A 102 -11.30 -5.18 1.85
N HIS A 103 -12.01 -4.79 0.80
CA HIS A 103 -12.82 -3.57 0.85
C HIS A 103 -13.84 -3.55 1.99
N ASP A 104 -14.53 -4.66 2.25
CA ASP A 104 -15.54 -4.74 3.31
C ASP A 104 -14.92 -4.85 4.71
N ASN A 105 -13.85 -5.64 4.85
CA ASN A 105 -13.18 -5.87 6.13
C ASN A 105 -12.23 -4.74 6.54
N THR A 106 -11.68 -3.99 5.57
CA THR A 106 -10.73 -2.90 5.86
C THR A 106 -11.38 -1.81 6.69
N GLN A 107 -12.65 -1.49 6.45
CA GLN A 107 -13.39 -0.51 7.26
C GLN A 107 -13.55 -0.97 8.72
N LEU A 108 -13.83 -2.24 8.94
CA LEU A 108 -13.96 -2.80 10.29
C LEU A 108 -12.61 -2.83 11.01
N LEU A 109 -11.55 -3.27 10.36
CA LEU A 109 -10.19 -3.29 10.90
C LEU A 109 -9.67 -1.88 11.20
N GLN A 110 -9.97 -0.92 10.34
CA GLN A 110 -9.63 0.49 10.54
C GLN A 110 -10.39 1.08 11.72
N GLN A 111 -11.69 0.84 11.84
CA GLN A 111 -12.49 1.28 12.98
C GLN A 111 -12.03 0.64 14.30
N GLU A 112 -11.70 -0.65 14.28
CA GLU A 112 -11.14 -1.34 15.44
C GLU A 112 -9.75 -0.79 15.82
N ALA A 113 -8.88 -0.52 14.85
CA ALA A 113 -7.56 0.05 15.07
C ALA A 113 -7.65 1.46 15.71
N VAL A 114 -8.64 2.25 15.32
CA VAL A 114 -8.89 3.57 15.91
C VAL A 114 -9.55 3.46 17.30
N ARG A 115 -10.57 2.60 17.46
CA ARG A 115 -11.28 2.41 18.73
C ARG A 115 -10.38 1.80 19.82
N ASN A 116 -9.51 0.86 19.43
CA ASN A 116 -8.62 0.12 20.33
C ASN A 116 -7.22 0.73 20.42
N ALA A 117 -6.99 1.92 19.84
CA ALA A 117 -5.73 2.64 20.01
C ALA A 117 -5.58 3.01 21.50
N THR A 118 -4.78 2.23 22.20
CA THR A 118 -4.42 2.45 23.62
C THR A 118 -3.71 3.79 23.81
N VAL A 119 -3.14 4.33 22.73
CA VAL A 119 -2.45 5.63 22.72
C VAL A 119 -2.96 6.48 21.56
N ARG A 120 -3.66 7.55 21.88
CA ARG A 120 -4.10 8.56 20.91
C ARG A 120 -2.92 9.50 20.63
N THR A 121 -2.19 9.25 19.53
CA THR A 121 -1.11 10.12 19.06
C THR A 121 -1.50 10.86 17.79
N VAL A 122 -0.87 12.02 17.58
CA VAL A 122 -1.01 12.77 16.31
C VAL A 122 -0.69 11.88 15.11
N ALA A 123 0.42 11.12 15.19
CA ALA A 123 0.84 10.23 14.13
C ALA A 123 -0.20 9.14 13.79
N ASN A 124 -0.92 8.61 14.80
CA ASN A 124 -2.00 7.66 14.57
C ASN A 124 -3.19 8.29 13.83
N ALA A 125 -3.61 9.48 14.28
CA ALA A 125 -4.70 10.21 13.67
C ALA A 125 -4.38 10.61 12.22
N VAL A 126 -3.19 11.14 11.99
CA VAL A 126 -2.69 11.54 10.67
C VAL A 126 -2.63 10.34 9.71
N SER A 127 -2.05 9.22 10.15
CA SER A 127 -1.94 8.02 9.29
C SER A 127 -3.32 7.43 8.93
N TYR A 128 -4.27 7.44 9.85
CA TYR A 128 -5.65 7.03 9.58
C TYR A 128 -6.33 7.98 8.58
N SER A 129 -6.25 9.30 8.85
CA SER A 129 -6.84 10.32 7.96
C SER A 129 -6.23 10.30 6.56
N CYS A 130 -4.93 9.96 6.46
CA CYS A 130 -4.25 9.77 5.18
C CYS A 130 -4.90 8.68 4.34
N CYS A 131 -5.21 7.52 4.94
CA CYS A 131 -5.90 6.43 4.25
C CYS A 131 -7.35 6.80 3.88
N GLN A 132 -8.07 7.53 4.74
CA GLN A 132 -9.42 8.00 4.43
C GLN A 132 -9.39 9.00 3.27
N MET A 133 -8.51 9.98 3.31
CA MET A 133 -8.35 10.96 2.23
C MET A 133 -7.98 10.29 0.90
N ALA A 134 -7.11 9.27 0.93
CA ALA A 134 -6.76 8.50 -0.27
C ALA A 134 -7.98 7.81 -0.87
N ARG A 135 -8.86 7.26 -0.04
CA ARG A 135 -10.10 6.62 -0.48
C ARG A 135 -11.10 7.64 -1.04
N ASP A 136 -11.36 8.71 -0.30
CA ASP A 136 -12.34 9.74 -0.68
C ASP A 136 -11.98 10.43 -2.00
N LEU A 137 -10.68 10.59 -2.26
CA LEU A 137 -10.16 11.19 -3.50
C LEU A 137 -9.84 10.15 -4.58
N ASN A 138 -10.06 8.86 -4.33
CA ASN A 138 -9.66 7.76 -5.22
C ASN A 138 -8.19 7.91 -5.67
N ALA A 139 -7.30 8.16 -4.71
CA ALA A 139 -5.90 8.46 -4.96
C ALA A 139 -5.17 7.25 -5.57
N ASN A 140 -4.27 7.51 -6.50
CA ASN A 140 -3.49 6.48 -7.18
C ASN A 140 -2.42 5.87 -6.26
N ALA A 141 -1.90 6.64 -5.29
CA ALA A 141 -0.93 6.17 -4.30
C ALA A 141 -0.91 7.07 -3.06
N ILE A 142 -0.35 6.52 -1.97
CA ILE A 142 0.07 7.29 -0.80
C ILE A 142 1.61 7.35 -0.82
N ILE A 143 2.19 8.55 -0.74
CA ILE A 143 3.65 8.76 -0.71
C ILE A 143 4.06 9.08 0.73
N THR A 144 4.99 8.30 1.28
CA THR A 144 5.41 8.40 2.69
C THR A 144 6.93 8.54 2.81
N PRO A 145 7.50 9.72 2.47
CA PRO A 145 8.93 9.93 2.64
C PRO A 145 9.33 9.77 4.10
N SER A 146 10.37 8.97 4.36
CA SER A 146 10.79 8.66 5.73
C SER A 146 12.19 8.08 5.81
N ASN A 147 13.01 8.55 6.76
CA ASN A 147 14.35 8.01 7.00
C ASN A 147 14.33 6.63 7.66
N SER A 148 13.34 6.35 8.49
CA SER A 148 13.23 5.10 9.27
C SER A 148 12.14 4.16 8.77
N GLY A 149 11.34 4.57 7.79
CA GLY A 149 10.17 3.84 7.32
C GLY A 149 8.99 3.84 8.29
N THR A 150 9.04 4.59 9.38
CA THR A 150 7.99 4.57 10.42
C THR A 150 6.65 5.04 9.86
N THR A 151 6.63 6.15 9.10
CA THR A 151 5.39 6.68 8.50
C THR A 151 4.73 5.66 7.57
N ALA A 152 5.52 5.01 6.70
CA ALA A 152 5.02 3.97 5.81
C ALA A 152 4.35 2.81 6.58
N ARG A 153 5.00 2.29 7.62
CA ARG A 153 4.44 1.23 8.46
C ARG A 153 3.18 1.67 9.22
N MET A 154 3.14 2.92 9.66
CA MET A 154 1.96 3.46 10.34
C MET A 154 0.76 3.62 9.40
N VAL A 155 0.99 3.91 8.13
CA VAL A 155 -0.05 3.94 7.09
C VAL A 155 -0.43 2.51 6.69
N ALA A 156 0.56 1.63 6.45
CA ALA A 156 0.37 0.26 5.99
C ALA A 156 -0.56 -0.57 6.91
N ARG A 157 -0.50 -0.36 8.24
CA ARG A 157 -1.38 -1.08 9.17
C ARG A 157 -2.87 -0.83 8.98
N PHE A 158 -3.24 0.27 8.31
CA PHE A 158 -4.63 0.59 7.98
C PHE A 158 -5.07 0.00 6.63
N ARG A 159 -4.18 -0.71 5.93
CA ARG A 159 -4.47 -1.43 4.68
C ARG A 159 -5.20 -0.53 3.67
N PRO A 160 -4.59 0.58 3.19
CA PRO A 160 -5.21 1.41 2.16
C PRO A 160 -5.39 0.62 0.86
N ASP A 161 -6.38 1.04 0.06
CA ASP A 161 -6.74 0.38 -1.20
C ASP A 161 -5.74 0.69 -2.34
N CYS A 162 -4.88 1.70 -2.16
CA CYS A 162 -3.83 2.08 -3.09
C CYS A 162 -2.43 1.76 -2.55
N PRO A 163 -1.41 1.62 -3.42
CA PRO A 163 -0.05 1.34 -2.98
C PRO A 163 0.53 2.48 -2.13
N ILE A 164 1.40 2.12 -1.21
CA ILE A 164 2.18 3.06 -0.39
C ILE A 164 3.59 3.11 -0.97
N ILE A 165 3.95 4.22 -1.61
CA ILE A 165 5.31 4.44 -2.08
C ILE A 165 6.08 5.09 -0.94
N ALA A 166 7.20 4.50 -0.55
CA ALA A 166 7.99 4.93 0.60
C ALA A 166 9.39 5.37 0.18
N PRO A 167 9.55 6.63 -0.28
CA PRO A 167 10.86 7.17 -0.61
C PRO A 167 11.72 7.29 0.65
N THR A 168 12.97 6.79 0.57
CA THR A 168 13.92 6.84 1.69
C THR A 168 15.35 6.98 1.21
N PRO A 169 16.19 7.78 1.90
CA PRO A 169 17.62 7.82 1.66
C PRO A 169 18.38 6.68 2.36
N SER A 170 17.70 5.92 3.23
CA SER A 170 18.29 4.86 4.05
C SER A 170 18.14 3.50 3.38
N GLU A 171 19.25 2.90 2.96
CA GLU A 171 19.31 1.53 2.43
C GLU A 171 18.73 0.50 3.40
N HIS A 172 18.97 0.68 4.71
CA HIS A 172 18.43 -0.18 5.75
C HIS A 172 16.88 -0.10 5.81
N ALA A 173 16.32 1.11 5.76
CA ALA A 173 14.87 1.31 5.72
C ALA A 173 14.26 0.75 4.43
N TYR A 174 14.92 0.97 3.29
CA TYR A 174 14.53 0.45 1.99
C TYR A 174 14.33 -1.07 2.03
N ASN A 175 15.35 -1.80 2.49
CA ASN A 175 15.31 -3.26 2.57
C ASN A 175 14.26 -3.77 3.58
N GLN A 176 14.05 -3.07 4.70
CA GLN A 176 13.05 -3.48 5.70
C GLN A 176 11.62 -3.25 5.24
N LEU A 177 11.37 -2.19 4.48
CA LEU A 177 10.03 -1.79 4.07
C LEU A 177 9.37 -2.78 3.10
N GLY A 178 10.16 -3.53 2.34
CA GLY A 178 9.66 -4.58 1.46
C GLY A 178 8.88 -5.71 2.17
N LEU A 179 8.96 -5.80 3.51
CA LEU A 179 8.15 -6.75 4.31
C LEU A 179 6.84 -6.15 4.83
N SER A 180 6.58 -4.87 4.58
CA SER A 180 5.35 -4.22 5.05
C SER A 180 4.27 -4.29 3.97
N TYR A 181 3.04 -4.56 4.37
CA TYR A 181 1.91 -4.69 3.45
C TYR A 181 1.72 -3.46 2.55
N GLY A 182 1.63 -3.69 1.26
CA GLY A 182 1.33 -2.65 0.26
C GLY A 182 2.39 -1.56 0.12
N VAL A 183 3.58 -1.72 0.76
CA VAL A 183 4.66 -0.74 0.70
C VAL A 183 5.64 -1.08 -0.41
N VAL A 184 5.85 -0.12 -1.29
CA VAL A 184 6.90 -0.16 -2.32
C VAL A 184 7.97 0.85 -1.93
N PRO A 185 9.14 0.41 -1.45
CA PRO A 185 10.24 1.32 -1.13
C PRO A 185 10.82 1.94 -2.41
N ALA A 186 11.23 3.20 -2.33
CA ALA A 186 11.90 3.90 -3.41
C ALA A 186 13.14 4.64 -2.88
N HIS A 187 14.19 4.73 -3.68
CA HIS A 187 15.35 5.54 -3.31
C HIS A 187 15.07 7.03 -3.52
N MET A 188 15.49 7.85 -2.56
CA MET A 188 15.47 9.31 -2.70
C MET A 188 16.74 9.93 -2.08
N GLY A 189 17.06 11.15 -2.48
CA GLY A 189 18.10 11.94 -1.83
C GLY A 189 17.72 12.45 -0.45
N VAL A 190 18.67 12.98 0.29
CA VAL A 190 18.41 13.70 1.55
C VAL A 190 17.91 15.09 1.21
N SER A 191 16.81 15.51 1.80
CA SER A 191 16.18 16.82 1.58
C SER A 191 16.40 17.75 2.76
N GLY A 192 16.62 19.03 2.49
CA GLY A 192 16.92 20.05 3.51
C GLY A 192 15.66 20.64 4.15
N ASP A 193 14.61 20.86 3.35
CA ASP A 193 13.36 21.45 3.82
C ASP A 193 12.13 20.63 3.42
N THR A 194 10.95 21.09 3.82
CA THR A 194 9.69 20.36 3.59
C THR A 194 9.25 20.38 2.12
N ASP A 195 9.45 21.48 1.41
CA ASP A 195 9.04 21.58 0.02
C ASP A 195 9.94 20.75 -0.89
N GLU A 196 11.25 20.78 -0.63
CA GLU A 196 12.22 19.91 -1.30
C GLU A 196 11.91 18.43 -1.02
N LEU A 197 11.59 18.07 0.23
CA LEU A 197 11.18 16.72 0.60
C LEU A 197 9.99 16.24 -0.21
N ILE A 198 8.95 17.07 -0.34
CA ILE A 198 7.74 16.74 -1.10
C ILE A 198 8.07 16.54 -2.58
N ASN A 199 8.80 17.46 -3.17
CA ASN A 199 9.15 17.40 -4.60
C ASN A 199 10.01 16.17 -4.92
N THR A 200 11.07 15.95 -4.14
CA THR A 200 11.96 14.78 -4.32
C THR A 200 11.20 13.45 -4.09
N ALA A 201 10.26 13.42 -3.14
CA ALA A 201 9.45 12.24 -2.88
C ALA A 201 8.47 11.94 -4.03
N VAL A 202 7.89 12.96 -4.65
CA VAL A 202 7.02 12.81 -5.83
C VAL A 202 7.84 12.34 -7.03
N GLU A 203 9.02 12.91 -7.26
CA GLU A 203 9.92 12.46 -8.32
C GLU A 203 10.32 10.99 -8.16
N ALA A 204 10.69 10.58 -6.94
CA ALA A 204 11.02 9.18 -6.64
C ALA A 204 9.81 8.24 -6.88
N ALA A 205 8.61 8.71 -6.54
CA ALA A 205 7.38 7.97 -6.80
C ALA A 205 7.09 7.84 -8.31
N GLN A 206 7.33 8.88 -9.11
CA GLN A 206 7.22 8.79 -10.57
C GLN A 206 8.25 7.82 -11.17
N GLN A 207 9.49 7.85 -10.68
CA GLN A 207 10.54 6.95 -11.13
C GLN A 207 10.23 5.47 -10.82
N SER A 208 9.43 5.19 -9.79
CA SER A 208 8.96 3.82 -9.50
C SER A 208 8.00 3.28 -10.57
N GLY A 209 7.46 4.13 -11.44
CA GLY A 209 6.48 3.77 -12.45
C GLY A 209 5.05 3.54 -11.94
N LEU A 210 4.80 3.70 -10.63
CA LEU A 210 3.48 3.48 -10.01
C LEU A 210 2.57 4.71 -10.09
N VAL A 211 3.14 5.88 -10.33
CA VAL A 211 2.39 7.13 -10.51
C VAL A 211 2.89 7.90 -11.73
N LYS A 212 2.00 8.60 -12.38
CA LYS A 212 2.27 9.40 -13.58
C LYS A 212 1.72 10.81 -13.43
N THR A 213 2.12 11.70 -14.32
CA THR A 213 1.58 13.07 -14.39
C THR A 213 0.06 13.04 -14.53
N GLY A 214 -0.63 13.85 -13.73
CA GLY A 214 -2.08 13.90 -13.62
C GLY A 214 -2.68 13.03 -12.52
N ASP A 215 -1.95 12.07 -11.96
CA ASP A 215 -2.43 11.23 -10.87
C ASP A 215 -2.61 12.04 -9.57
N VAL A 216 -3.65 11.69 -8.81
CA VAL A 216 -3.86 12.21 -7.45
C VAL A 216 -3.11 11.32 -6.47
N VAL A 217 -2.29 11.90 -5.62
CA VAL A 217 -1.55 11.20 -4.57
C VAL A 217 -1.74 11.89 -3.22
N ILE A 218 -1.66 11.11 -2.15
CA ILE A 218 -1.67 11.65 -0.78
C ILE A 218 -0.25 11.55 -0.22
N ILE A 219 0.29 12.67 0.22
CA ILE A 219 1.63 12.71 0.83
C ILE A 219 1.47 12.79 2.34
N SER A 220 2.12 11.90 3.08
CA SER A 220 2.17 11.93 4.54
C SER A 220 3.62 11.91 5.03
N ALA A 221 3.97 12.89 5.85
CA ALA A 221 5.34 13.07 6.33
C ALA A 221 5.40 13.53 7.77
N GLY A 222 6.59 13.47 8.36
CA GLY A 222 6.92 14.09 9.63
C GLY A 222 7.68 15.40 9.42
N VAL A 223 7.19 16.50 9.97
CA VAL A 223 7.78 17.83 9.91
C VAL A 223 8.03 18.31 11.35
N PRO A 224 9.22 18.85 11.70
CA PRO A 224 10.42 19.01 10.86
C PRO A 224 11.05 17.66 10.46
N THR A 225 11.77 17.67 9.33
CA THR A 225 12.46 16.49 8.81
C THR A 225 13.52 15.98 9.79
N GLY A 226 13.76 14.67 9.78
CA GLY A 226 14.82 14.05 10.62
C GLY A 226 14.40 13.60 12.01
N VAL A 227 13.23 13.97 12.51
CA VAL A 227 12.71 13.49 13.81
C VAL A 227 11.83 12.27 13.60
N SER A 228 12.26 11.11 14.06
CA SER A 228 11.50 9.86 13.90
C SER A 228 10.20 9.87 14.71
N GLY A 229 9.10 9.41 14.11
CA GLY A 229 7.80 9.27 14.78
C GLY A 229 6.94 10.53 14.81
N THR A 230 7.32 11.59 14.11
CA THR A 230 6.61 12.88 14.04
C THR A 230 5.64 12.99 12.86
N THR A 231 5.06 11.90 12.38
CA THR A 231 4.08 11.96 11.28
C THR A 231 2.94 12.91 11.65
N ASN A 232 2.91 14.11 11.06
CA ASN A 232 2.01 15.21 11.42
C ASN A 232 1.50 16.03 10.21
N LEU A 233 1.89 15.63 8.97
CA LEU A 233 1.50 16.30 7.74
C LEU A 233 0.74 15.35 6.84
N ILE A 234 -0.35 15.85 6.24
CA ILE A 234 -1.05 15.23 5.11
C ILE A 234 -1.23 16.30 4.03
N LYS A 235 -0.94 15.96 2.78
CA LYS A 235 -1.14 16.83 1.63
C LYS A 235 -1.71 16.02 0.46
N ALA A 236 -2.86 16.43 -0.08
CA ALA A 236 -3.29 15.95 -1.38
C ALA A 236 -2.49 16.68 -2.46
N HIS A 237 -1.99 15.95 -3.44
CA HIS A 237 -1.13 16.49 -4.49
C HIS A 237 -1.48 15.84 -5.83
N ILE A 238 -1.48 16.65 -6.89
CA ILE A 238 -1.59 16.16 -8.27
C ILE A 238 -0.17 16.12 -8.84
N VAL A 239 0.23 14.96 -9.31
CA VAL A 239 1.58 14.72 -9.83
C VAL A 239 1.82 15.52 -11.10
N GLY A 240 2.93 16.27 -11.16
CA GLY A 240 3.32 17.10 -12.29
C GLY A 240 2.93 18.57 -12.12
N ASN A 241 3.22 19.37 -13.15
CA ASN A 241 2.94 20.80 -13.15
C ASN A 241 1.48 21.04 -13.53
N VAL A 242 0.68 21.52 -12.59
CA VAL A 242 -0.68 22.01 -12.86
C VAL A 242 -0.56 23.42 -13.46
N LEU A 243 -0.66 23.52 -14.77
CA LEU A 243 -0.58 24.81 -15.48
C LEU A 243 -1.86 25.64 -15.32
N LEU A 244 -3.03 24.96 -15.27
CA LEU A 244 -4.34 25.61 -15.16
C LEU A 244 -5.25 24.75 -14.25
N ARG A 245 -6.15 25.43 -13.55
CA ARG A 245 -7.24 24.79 -12.80
C ARG A 245 -8.56 25.31 -13.34
N GLY A 246 -9.54 24.43 -13.46
CA GLY A 246 -10.90 24.76 -13.87
C GLY A 246 -11.92 24.05 -13.00
N GLU A 247 -13.17 24.43 -13.12
CA GLU A 247 -14.31 23.77 -12.49
C GLU A 247 -14.84 22.68 -13.42
N GLY A 248 -14.94 21.46 -12.94
CA GLY A 248 -15.41 20.33 -13.73
C GLY A 248 -16.93 20.34 -13.88
N VAL A 249 -17.42 20.19 -15.11
CA VAL A 249 -18.85 20.00 -15.40
C VAL A 249 -19.01 18.55 -15.90
N GLY A 250 -19.51 17.67 -15.02
CA GLY A 250 -19.68 16.24 -15.29
C GLY A 250 -18.78 15.34 -14.45
N SER A 251 -18.94 14.02 -14.58
CA SER A 251 -18.27 12.98 -13.77
C SER A 251 -17.12 12.25 -14.49
N GLY A 252 -16.68 12.73 -15.65
CA GLY A 252 -15.63 12.09 -16.46
C GLY A 252 -14.24 12.66 -16.19
N CYS A 253 -13.21 11.82 -16.33
CA CYS A 253 -11.81 12.22 -16.38
C CYS A 253 -11.25 11.80 -17.74
N ALA A 254 -10.59 12.72 -18.43
CA ALA A 254 -9.91 12.46 -19.70
C ALA A 254 -8.48 12.96 -19.66
N SER A 255 -7.56 12.24 -20.31
CA SER A 255 -6.18 12.68 -20.50
C SER A 255 -5.79 12.56 -21.96
N GLY A 256 -5.11 13.59 -22.48
CA GLY A 256 -4.66 13.66 -23.86
C GLY A 256 -3.75 14.85 -24.09
N ASN A 257 -3.28 15.04 -25.31
CA ASN A 257 -2.54 16.25 -25.64
C ASN A 257 -3.49 17.46 -25.64
N VAL A 258 -2.98 18.61 -25.22
CA VAL A 258 -3.77 19.84 -25.21
C VAL A 258 -3.82 20.42 -26.62
N CYS A 259 -5.03 20.55 -27.16
CA CYS A 259 -5.30 21.29 -28.39
C CYS A 259 -5.97 22.61 -28.04
N THR A 260 -5.33 23.73 -28.29
CA THR A 260 -5.88 25.06 -28.04
C THR A 260 -6.70 25.55 -29.26
N VAL A 261 -8.00 25.64 -29.08
CA VAL A 261 -8.95 26.04 -30.16
C VAL A 261 -9.50 27.43 -29.87
N ASN A 262 -9.22 28.37 -30.73
CA ASN A 262 -9.77 29.74 -30.67
C ASN A 262 -10.87 30.00 -31.73
N THR A 263 -10.84 29.21 -32.81
CA THR A 263 -11.80 29.31 -33.94
C THR A 263 -12.24 27.90 -34.39
N LEU A 264 -13.35 27.81 -35.10
CA LEU A 264 -13.81 26.57 -35.73
C LEU A 264 -12.78 25.99 -36.71
N SER A 265 -12.02 26.84 -37.37
CA SER A 265 -10.97 26.47 -38.30
C SER A 265 -9.82 25.76 -37.59
N ASP A 266 -9.46 26.20 -36.36
CA ASP A 266 -8.43 25.54 -35.55
C ASP A 266 -8.86 24.13 -35.12
N LEU A 267 -10.18 23.97 -34.86
CA LEU A 267 -10.72 22.63 -34.48
C LEU A 267 -10.59 21.64 -35.65
N GLU A 268 -10.85 22.10 -36.88
CA GLU A 268 -10.79 21.23 -38.07
C GLU A 268 -9.34 20.89 -38.49
N SER A 269 -8.37 21.79 -38.20
CA SER A 269 -6.99 21.61 -38.66
C SER A 269 -6.10 20.89 -37.61
N ASP A 270 -6.28 21.20 -36.33
CA ASP A 270 -5.28 20.83 -35.28
C ASP A 270 -5.77 19.77 -34.32
N PHE A 271 -7.09 19.57 -34.18
CA PHE A 271 -7.65 18.58 -33.26
C PHE A 271 -7.50 17.15 -33.80
N LYS A 272 -7.03 16.25 -32.94
CA LYS A 272 -6.90 14.82 -33.22
C LYS A 272 -7.70 14.00 -32.20
N ASP A 273 -8.11 12.82 -32.62
CA ASP A 273 -8.82 11.88 -31.75
C ASP A 273 -7.98 11.55 -30.51
N GLY A 274 -8.54 11.80 -29.32
CA GLY A 274 -7.84 11.64 -28.03
C GLY A 274 -7.23 12.94 -27.46
N ASP A 275 -7.31 14.07 -28.14
CA ASP A 275 -6.85 15.36 -27.61
C ASP A 275 -7.88 15.98 -26.66
N VAL A 276 -7.39 16.82 -25.74
CA VAL A 276 -8.20 17.61 -24.82
C VAL A 276 -8.28 19.04 -25.35
N ILE A 277 -9.51 19.48 -25.69
CA ILE A 277 -9.75 20.83 -26.23
C ILE A 277 -9.69 21.86 -25.10
N VAL A 278 -8.92 22.91 -25.30
CA VAL A 278 -8.91 24.11 -24.47
C VAL A 278 -9.32 25.30 -25.34
N THR A 279 -10.45 25.92 -25.00
CA THR A 279 -10.98 27.08 -25.74
C THR A 279 -11.40 28.17 -24.78
N LYS A 280 -11.46 29.42 -25.30
CA LYS A 280 -12.05 30.51 -24.54
C LYS A 280 -13.56 30.31 -24.47
N MET A 281 -14.10 30.44 -23.27
CA MET A 281 -15.55 30.46 -23.07
C MET A 281 -16.14 31.67 -23.81
N THR A 282 -17.05 31.42 -24.76
CA THR A 282 -17.81 32.44 -25.49
C THR A 282 -19.14 32.67 -24.80
#